data_b11320406d1d910c5e2b6f9d1e3f3755
#
_entry.id   b11320406d1d910c5e2b6f9d1e3f3755
#
_cell.length_a   1.000
_cell.length_b   1.000
_cell.length_c   1.000
_cell.angle_alpha   90.00
_cell.angle_beta   90.00
_cell.angle_gamma   90.00
#
_symmetry.space_group_name_H-M   'P 1'
#
loop_
_entity.id
_entity.type
_entity.pdbx_description
1 polymer ?
#
loop_
_entity_poly.entity_id
_entity_poly.type
_entity_poly.pdbx_seq_one_letter_code
_entity_poly.pdbx_strand_id
1 'polypeptide(L)'
;LDQFDLLWRDLFNSTSHFADITNKITHPTDIYETDKGIVFEIAAVGLNKEDIEIVTEGDVLRIKYKKEEKQEERAIVYKGIKRSSFDLAWKVASKFDLSKAEAKMDKGLLSIEVPFSESKKPNVLLIK
;
A
#
# COMPACT_ATOMS: atom_id res chain seq x y z
N LEU A 1 -17.94 12.33 -5.51
CA LEU A 1 -16.97 11.60 -4.67
C LEU A 1 -16.96 10.15 -5.09
N ASP A 2 -15.81 9.64 -5.45
CA ASP A 2 -15.69 8.21 -5.75
C ASP A 2 -15.65 7.38 -4.46
N GLN A 3 -15.74 6.06 -4.59
CA GLN A 3 -15.74 5.16 -3.44
C GLN A 3 -14.43 5.25 -2.65
N PHE A 4 -13.35 5.59 -3.32
CA PHE A 4 -12.05 5.75 -2.70
C PHE A 4 -12.05 6.94 -1.72
N ASP A 5 -12.59 8.08 -2.13
CA ASP A 5 -12.69 9.26 -1.27
C ASP A 5 -13.57 9.01 -0.05
N LEU A 6 -14.66 8.26 -0.23
CA LEU A 6 -15.53 7.90 0.88
C LEU A 6 -14.84 6.97 1.88
N LEU A 7 -14.17 5.95 1.37
CA LEU A 7 -13.42 5.03 2.21
C LEU A 7 -12.33 5.76 3.00
N TRP A 8 -11.66 6.69 2.33
CA TRP A 8 -10.60 7.48 2.93
C TRP A 8 -11.13 8.37 4.05
N ARG A 9 -12.26 9.03 3.85
CA ARG A 9 -12.91 9.84 4.88
C ARG A 9 -13.27 9.01 6.10
N ASP A 10 -13.88 7.86 5.88
CA ASP A 10 -14.28 6.98 6.97
C ASP A 10 -13.06 6.55 7.80
N LEU A 11 -11.97 6.27 7.12
CA LEU A 11 -10.74 5.81 7.77
C LEU A 11 -10.15 6.86 8.71
N PHE A 12 -10.25 8.15 8.36
CA PHE A 12 -9.63 9.23 9.12
C PHE A 12 -10.59 10.02 10.01
N ASN A 13 -11.89 9.90 9.81
CA ASN A 13 -12.88 10.62 10.61
C ASN A 13 -13.33 9.88 11.86
N SER A 14 -12.96 8.63 12.02
CA SER A 14 -13.37 7.84 13.18
C SER A 14 -12.29 6.86 13.58
N THR A 15 -11.68 7.08 14.72
CA THR A 15 -10.68 6.16 15.29
C THR A 15 -11.28 4.81 15.66
N SER A 16 -12.58 4.76 15.96
CA SER A 16 -13.27 3.50 16.26
C SER A 16 -13.49 2.65 15.02
N HIS A 17 -13.61 3.27 13.85
CA HIS A 17 -13.78 2.57 12.57
C HIS A 17 -12.45 2.15 11.96
N PHE A 18 -11.35 2.73 12.40
CA PHE A 18 -10.04 2.40 11.85
C PHE A 18 -9.73 0.91 12.00
N ALA A 19 -9.96 0.35 13.18
CA ALA A 19 -9.72 -1.08 13.43
C ALA A 19 -10.65 -1.97 12.58
N ASP A 20 -11.92 -1.59 12.45
CA ASP A 20 -12.90 -2.35 11.67
C ASP A 20 -12.58 -2.30 10.18
N ILE A 21 -12.17 -1.14 9.68
CA ILE A 21 -11.80 -0.98 8.28
C ILE A 21 -10.53 -1.74 7.97
N THR A 22 -9.53 -1.70 8.86
CA THR A 22 -8.31 -2.49 8.68
C THR A 22 -8.60 -3.98 8.68
N ASN A 23 -9.55 -4.45 9.48
CA ASN A 23 -9.98 -5.85 9.46
C ASN A 23 -10.71 -6.23 8.17
N LYS A 24 -11.44 -5.31 7.56
CA LYS A 24 -12.17 -5.52 6.31
C LYS A 24 -11.28 -5.41 5.08
N ILE A 25 -10.26 -4.57 5.15
CA ILE A 25 -9.32 -4.30 4.05
C ILE A 25 -8.01 -5.06 4.29
N THR A 26 -8.08 -6.17 4.99
CA THR A 26 -6.88 -6.91 5.38
C THR A 26 -6.22 -7.56 4.19
N HIS A 27 -5.30 -6.88 3.62
CA HIS A 27 -4.31 -7.49 2.75
C HIS A 27 -2.96 -7.38 3.48
N PRO A 28 -2.24 -8.48 3.64
CA PRO A 28 -0.99 -8.48 4.40
C PRO A 28 -0.01 -7.43 3.88
N THR A 29 0.33 -6.49 4.73
CA THR A 29 1.16 -5.33 4.38
C THR A 29 2.01 -4.94 5.57
N ASP A 30 3.29 -4.68 5.33
CA ASP A 30 4.19 -4.08 6.29
C ASP A 30 4.54 -2.67 5.84
N ILE A 31 4.53 -1.73 6.76
CA ILE A 31 4.91 -0.34 6.50
C ILE A 31 5.96 0.04 7.53
N TYR A 32 7.11 0.51 7.07
CA TYR A 32 8.19 0.88 7.99
C TYR A 32 9.02 2.04 7.44
N GLU A 33 9.62 2.77 8.35
CA GLU A 33 10.54 3.86 7.98
C GLU A 33 11.98 3.37 8.00
N THR A 34 12.77 3.91 7.08
CA THR A 34 14.21 3.70 7.00
C THR A 34 14.90 5.06 7.04
N ASP A 35 16.23 5.04 7.03
CA ASP A 35 17.03 6.27 6.91
C ASP A 35 16.86 6.99 5.57
N LYS A 36 16.23 6.33 4.59
CA LYS A 36 16.00 6.89 3.24
C LYS A 36 14.56 7.37 3.03
N GLY A 37 13.61 6.90 3.81
CA GLY A 37 12.22 7.24 3.64
C GLY A 37 11.29 6.21 4.25
N ILE A 38 10.17 5.97 3.60
CA ILE A 38 9.17 4.99 4.04
C ILE A 38 9.02 3.87 3.00
N VAL A 39 8.80 2.66 3.48
CA VAL A 39 8.65 1.48 2.61
C VAL A 39 7.31 0.82 2.90
N PHE A 40 6.59 0.50 1.83
CA PHE A 40 5.37 -0.29 1.86
C PHE A 40 5.68 -1.63 1.23
N GLU A 41 5.51 -2.72 1.99
CA GLU A 41 5.68 -4.06 1.47
C GLU A 41 4.34 -4.78 1.49
N ILE A 42 3.86 -5.18 0.33
CA ILE A 42 2.54 -5.79 0.16
C ILE A 42 2.72 -7.23 -0.33
N ALA A 43 2.05 -8.17 0.32
CA ALA A 43 2.06 -9.56 -0.11
C ALA A 43 1.46 -9.69 -1.50
N ALA A 44 2.23 -10.24 -2.45
CA ALA A 44 1.83 -10.36 -3.84
C ALA A 44 2.12 -11.76 -4.39
N VAL A 45 2.03 -12.76 -3.53
CA VAL A 45 2.32 -14.15 -3.89
C VAL A 45 1.37 -14.63 -4.97
N GLY A 46 1.92 -15.05 -6.09
CA GLY A 46 1.14 -15.58 -7.21
C GLY A 46 0.42 -14.52 -8.03
N LEU A 47 0.69 -13.24 -7.81
CA LEU A 47 0.09 -12.15 -8.59
C LEU A 47 1.00 -11.74 -9.75
N ASN A 48 0.39 -11.35 -10.86
CA ASN A 48 1.12 -10.79 -11.98
C ASN A 48 1.26 -9.30 -11.81
N LYS A 49 2.46 -8.77 -11.95
CA LYS A 49 2.70 -7.32 -11.82
C LYS A 49 1.92 -6.50 -12.83
N GLU A 50 1.57 -7.08 -13.97
CA GLU A 50 0.78 -6.41 -15.01
C GLU A 50 -0.66 -6.14 -14.56
N ASP A 51 -1.15 -6.89 -13.57
CA ASP A 51 -2.50 -6.73 -13.04
C ASP A 51 -2.54 -5.79 -11.83
N ILE A 52 -1.40 -5.26 -11.42
CA ILE A 52 -1.29 -4.34 -10.30
C ILE A 52 -1.13 -2.92 -10.83
N GLU A 53 -1.99 -2.03 -10.36
CA GLU A 53 -1.94 -0.61 -10.70
C GLU A 53 -1.56 0.19 -9.45
N ILE A 54 -0.53 1.02 -9.58
CA ILE A 54 -0.08 1.89 -8.50
C ILE A 54 -0.29 3.33 -8.94
N VAL A 55 -1.04 4.10 -8.16
CA VAL A 55 -1.35 5.48 -8.46
C VAL A 55 -0.95 6.35 -7.30
N THR A 56 -0.25 7.45 -7.58
CA THR A 56 0.03 8.50 -6.61
C THR A 56 -0.76 9.73 -7.01
N GLU A 57 -1.50 10.29 -6.06
CA GLU A 57 -2.29 11.49 -6.29
C GLU A 57 -2.17 12.39 -5.07
N GLY A 58 -1.53 13.54 -5.23
CA GLY A 58 -1.23 14.41 -4.11
C GLY A 58 -0.38 13.70 -3.07
N ASP A 59 -0.92 13.54 -1.87
CA ASP A 59 -0.27 12.83 -0.77
C ASP A 59 -0.80 11.41 -0.56
N VAL A 60 -1.56 10.89 -1.52
CA VAL A 60 -2.18 9.56 -1.43
C VAL A 60 -1.48 8.57 -2.34
N LEU A 61 -1.13 7.42 -1.76
CA LEU A 61 -0.63 6.26 -2.49
C LEU A 61 -1.74 5.22 -2.56
N ARG A 62 -2.10 4.80 -3.76
CA ARG A 62 -3.16 3.83 -3.99
C ARG A 62 -2.63 2.65 -4.78
N ILE A 63 -2.97 1.44 -4.33
CA ILE A 63 -2.54 0.21 -4.97
C ILE A 63 -3.78 -0.65 -5.21
N LYS A 64 -4.00 -1.00 -6.47
CA LYS A 64 -5.13 -1.82 -6.89
C LYS A 64 -4.64 -3.09 -7.55
N TYR A 65 -5.27 -4.18 -7.21
CA TYR A 65 -5.14 -5.43 -7.91
C TYR A 65 -6.53 -5.95 -8.24
N LYS A 66 -6.80 -6.16 -9.52
CA LYS A 66 -8.07 -6.73 -9.95
C LYS A 66 -7.82 -8.08 -10.56
N LYS A 67 -8.30 -9.11 -9.87
CA LYS A 67 -8.24 -10.47 -10.37
C LYS A 67 -9.38 -10.70 -11.35
N GLU A 68 -9.08 -11.27 -12.52
CA GLU A 68 -10.12 -11.77 -13.41
C GLU A 68 -10.85 -12.94 -12.72
N GLU A 69 -12.16 -12.88 -12.72
CA GLU A 69 -12.98 -13.97 -12.22
C GLU A 69 -12.94 -15.14 -13.20
N LYS A 70 -11.95 -16.01 -13.02
CA LYS A 70 -11.94 -17.29 -13.71
C LYS A 70 -12.53 -18.33 -12.79
N GLN A 71 -13.44 -19.12 -13.33
CA GLN A 71 -13.97 -20.26 -12.64
C GLN A 71 -12.82 -21.20 -12.28
N GLU A 72 -12.65 -21.49 -10.99
CA GLU A 72 -11.61 -22.41 -10.55
C GLU A 72 -11.94 -23.82 -11.01
N GLU A 73 -11.04 -24.42 -11.77
CA GLU A 73 -11.16 -25.81 -12.21
C GLU A 73 -10.70 -26.79 -11.15
N ARG A 74 -10.16 -26.29 -10.05
CA ARG A 74 -9.59 -27.12 -8.98
C ARG A 74 -10.57 -27.28 -7.83
N ALA A 75 -10.68 -28.50 -7.31
CA ALA A 75 -11.38 -28.75 -6.06
C ALA A 75 -10.46 -28.40 -4.89
N ILE A 76 -10.64 -27.23 -4.32
CA ILE A 76 -9.78 -26.77 -3.23
C ILE A 76 -10.26 -27.37 -1.91
N VAL A 77 -9.36 -28.10 -1.24
CA VAL A 77 -9.61 -28.70 0.07
C VAL A 77 -9.38 -27.69 1.19
N TYR A 78 -8.38 -26.83 1.04
CA TYR A 78 -8.07 -25.78 2.00
C TYR A 78 -7.48 -24.59 1.25
N LYS A 79 -7.97 -23.38 1.57
CA LYS A 79 -7.53 -22.17 0.90
C LYS A 79 -6.89 -21.21 1.91
N GLY A 80 -5.56 -21.29 2.01
CA GLY A 80 -4.79 -20.41 2.90
C GLY A 80 -4.09 -19.27 2.20
N ILE A 81 -3.94 -19.33 0.86
CA ILE A 81 -3.29 -18.26 0.10
C ILE A 81 -4.37 -17.33 -0.46
N LYS A 82 -4.29 -16.07 -0.04
CA LYS A 82 -5.24 -15.06 -0.46
C LYS A 82 -4.81 -14.47 -1.80
N ARG A 83 -5.63 -14.68 -2.82
CA ARG A 83 -5.39 -14.16 -4.17
C ARG A 83 -6.54 -13.30 -4.67
N SER A 84 -7.34 -12.79 -3.74
CA SER A 84 -8.49 -11.94 -4.08
C SER A 84 -8.04 -10.54 -4.48
N SER A 85 -8.90 -9.85 -5.23
CA SER A 85 -8.69 -8.45 -5.60
C SER A 85 -8.59 -7.59 -4.35
N PHE A 86 -7.79 -6.52 -4.43
CA PHE A 86 -7.67 -5.57 -3.34
C PHE A 86 -7.52 -4.15 -3.87
N ASP A 87 -7.86 -3.20 -3.04
CA ASP A 87 -7.74 -1.78 -3.32
C ASP A 87 -7.30 -1.11 -2.02
N LEU A 88 -6.03 -0.74 -1.97
CA LEU A 88 -5.41 -0.19 -0.78
C LEU A 88 -5.04 1.27 -1.01
N ALA A 89 -5.17 2.08 0.03
CA ALA A 89 -4.81 3.50 -0.06
C ALA A 89 -4.25 3.98 1.27
N TRP A 90 -3.20 4.78 1.19
CA TRP A 90 -2.61 5.41 2.37
C TRP A 90 -2.32 6.87 2.09
N LYS A 91 -2.52 7.69 3.11
CA LYS A 91 -2.06 9.07 3.08
C LYS A 91 -0.62 9.08 3.60
N VAL A 92 0.26 9.60 2.77
CA VAL A 92 1.69 9.64 3.07
C VAL A 92 2.03 11.04 3.57
N ALA A 93 2.73 11.11 4.69
CA ALA A 93 3.11 12.39 5.29
C ALA A 93 3.94 13.22 4.32
N SER A 94 3.80 14.54 4.39
CA SER A 94 4.46 15.46 3.45
C SER A 94 5.99 15.44 3.51
N LYS A 95 6.56 14.86 4.56
CA LYS A 95 8.02 14.68 4.65
C LYS A 95 8.55 13.64 3.66
N PHE A 96 7.67 12.85 3.04
CA PHE A 96 8.03 11.89 2.01
C PHE A 96 7.60 12.40 0.64
N ASP A 97 8.39 12.10 -0.38
CA ASP A 97 8.14 12.57 -1.74
C ASP A 97 7.58 11.44 -2.62
N LEU A 98 6.26 11.43 -2.76
CA LEU A 98 5.57 10.43 -3.59
C LEU A 98 5.93 10.52 -5.07
N SER A 99 6.33 11.70 -5.55
CA SER A 99 6.70 11.84 -6.96
C SER A 99 7.97 11.07 -7.31
N LYS A 100 8.75 10.69 -6.30
CA LYS A 100 9.98 9.91 -6.46
C LYS A 100 9.83 8.48 -5.96
N ALA A 101 8.61 8.02 -5.75
CA ALA A 101 8.37 6.65 -5.31
C ALA A 101 8.79 5.65 -6.39
N GLU A 102 9.40 4.57 -5.94
CA GLU A 102 9.78 3.46 -6.82
C GLU A 102 9.16 2.17 -6.34
N ALA A 103 8.69 1.36 -7.28
CA ALA A 103 8.06 0.09 -6.99
C ALA A 103 8.83 -1.05 -7.64
N LYS A 104 8.95 -2.15 -6.92
CA LYS A 104 9.55 -3.37 -7.45
C LYS A 104 8.84 -4.58 -6.91
N MET A 105 8.86 -5.67 -7.66
CA MET A 105 8.29 -6.94 -7.28
C MET A 105 9.40 -7.96 -7.16
N ASP A 106 9.57 -8.56 -5.99
CA ASP A 106 10.60 -9.55 -5.75
C ASP A 106 10.15 -10.53 -4.66
N LYS A 107 10.40 -11.81 -4.89
CA LYS A 107 10.12 -12.86 -3.90
C LYS A 107 8.69 -12.85 -3.35
N GLY A 108 7.72 -12.52 -4.20
CA GLY A 108 6.32 -12.47 -3.79
C GLY A 108 5.93 -11.22 -3.01
N LEU A 109 6.81 -10.24 -2.91
CA LEU A 109 6.54 -8.96 -2.27
C LEU A 109 6.56 -7.83 -3.27
N LEU A 110 5.52 -7.00 -3.23
CA LEU A 110 5.52 -5.71 -3.90
C LEU A 110 6.05 -4.68 -2.92
N SER A 111 7.20 -4.08 -3.24
CA SER A 111 7.84 -3.08 -2.39
C SER A 111 7.74 -1.71 -3.04
N ILE A 112 7.24 -0.73 -2.30
CA ILE A 112 7.17 0.65 -2.76
C ILE A 112 7.99 1.50 -1.80
N GLU A 113 9.06 2.11 -2.31
CA GLU A 113 9.95 2.96 -1.55
C GLU A 113 9.66 4.41 -1.87
N VAL A 114 9.37 5.20 -0.83
CA VAL A 114 9.07 6.63 -0.96
C VAL A 114 10.14 7.39 -0.19
N PRO A 115 11.06 8.10 -0.88
CA PRO A 115 12.14 8.80 -0.21
C PRO A 115 11.64 10.03 0.54
N PHE A 116 12.45 10.53 1.45
CA PHE A 116 12.18 11.83 2.07
C PHE A 116 12.18 12.94 1.03
N SER A 117 11.31 13.92 1.22
CA SER A 117 11.38 15.16 0.45
C SER A 117 12.71 15.86 0.73
N GLU A 118 13.32 16.45 -0.30
CA GLU A 118 14.61 17.12 -0.13
C GLU A 118 14.55 18.21 0.95
N SER A 119 13.44 18.94 1.03
CA SER A 119 13.25 19.99 2.04
C SER A 119 12.91 19.47 3.43
N LYS A 120 12.57 18.17 3.54
CA LYS A 120 12.14 17.54 4.80
C LYS A 120 13.06 16.41 5.24
N LYS A 121 14.18 16.26 4.56
CA LYS A 121 15.17 15.23 4.89
C LYS A 121 15.72 15.46 6.29
N PRO A 122 15.86 14.39 7.11
CA PRO A 122 16.48 14.55 8.43
C PRO A 122 17.86 15.16 8.34
N ASN A 123 18.12 16.13 9.20
CA ASN A 123 19.36 16.85 9.22
C ASN A 123 20.05 16.65 10.57
N VAL A 124 21.30 16.20 10.55
CA VAL A 124 22.10 16.01 11.75
C VAL A 124 22.79 17.31 12.08
N LEU A 125 22.50 17.87 13.27
CA LEU A 125 23.15 19.08 13.73
C LEU A 125 24.43 18.73 14.48
N LEU A 126 25.51 19.40 14.12
CA LEU A 126 26.77 19.26 14.82
C LEU A 126 26.78 20.14 16.06
N ILE A 127 27.22 19.56 17.18
CA ILE A 127 27.36 20.28 18.44
C ILE A 127 28.65 21.09 18.35
N LYS A 128 28.52 22.41 18.49
CA LYS A 128 29.69 23.31 18.51
C LYS A 128 30.29 23.38 19.91
#